data_6b28893564a1c701025f356767683d84
#
_entry.id   6b28893564a1c701025f356767683d84
#
_cell.length_a   1.000
_cell.length_b   1.000
_cell.length_c   1.000
_cell.angle_alpha   90.00
_cell.angle_beta   90.00
_cell.angle_gamma   90.00
#
_symmetry.space_group_name_H-M   'P 1'
#
loop_
_entity.id
_entity.type
_entity.pdbx_description
1 polymer ?
#
loop_
_entity_poly.entity_id
_entity_poly.type
_entity_poly.pdbx_seq_one_letter_code
_entity_poly.pdbx_strand_id
1 'polypeptide(L)'
;AADGALQCITFIDSVTKPVIKQLLDNLLEDRVLNDEETDSVKEENSTKTKQARCLIDMVRKKGRKASEKMIARVQERDPGLYDKLGLDPRQPAKMSDTIIAPVVTAGGAPSIYPPMDKSGRKRLALLINNVEFDDKSMLRRGAVKDEENIERLLRDLGYDVVKHRNLSGQEMDEAVKAFSKREEHLLSDSVFVVMMSHGELGAIMGVHYKEGDPKPDVFPITNIFTHLNTDNCKALVNKPKVILIQACRGEDLPVISGNDGFVWVSDAVPGPSHDLELESDSIKREHNKNDLISLLSCTPDTKSYRDPKMGTFFIQHIMETFNTYACDDHIEELFRKVMVRFEDFHMGKGRQMPTKDRATLTKHFYLFPGL
;
A
#
# COMPACT_ATOMS: atom_id res chain seq x y z
N ALA A 1 -17.40 9.99 -8.84
CA ALA A 1 -16.56 8.77 -8.81
C ALA A 1 -16.22 8.34 -7.38
N ALA A 2 -15.99 9.25 -6.44
CA ALA A 2 -15.87 8.91 -5.00
C ALA A 2 -17.17 8.27 -4.46
N ASP A 3 -18.32 8.69 -4.95
CA ASP A 3 -19.61 8.09 -4.64
C ASP A 3 -19.68 6.59 -5.00
N GLY A 4 -19.03 6.17 -6.09
CA GLY A 4 -19.14 4.79 -6.57
C GLY A 4 -18.47 3.73 -5.68
N ALA A 5 -17.40 4.06 -4.95
CA ALA A 5 -16.75 3.09 -4.06
C ALA A 5 -17.41 3.07 -2.69
N LEU A 6 -17.79 4.26 -2.18
CA LEU A 6 -18.60 4.34 -0.96
C LEU A 6 -19.94 3.62 -1.17
N GLN A 7 -20.52 3.73 -2.37
CA GLN A 7 -21.70 3.00 -2.81
C GLN A 7 -21.47 1.48 -2.85
N CYS A 8 -20.31 1.01 -3.33
CA CYS A 8 -19.97 -0.42 -3.34
C CYS A 8 -19.83 -0.98 -1.92
N ILE A 9 -19.12 -0.28 -1.04
CA ILE A 9 -18.96 -0.70 0.36
C ILE A 9 -20.33 -0.69 1.06
N THR A 10 -21.08 0.39 0.92
CA THR A 10 -22.44 0.50 1.48
C THR A 10 -23.37 -0.58 0.95
N PHE A 11 -23.26 -0.92 -0.34
CA PHE A 11 -24.01 -2.04 -0.94
C PHE A 11 -23.63 -3.37 -0.30
N ILE A 12 -22.33 -3.70 -0.23
CA ILE A 12 -21.84 -4.97 0.34
C ILE A 12 -22.26 -5.14 1.79
N ASP A 13 -22.22 -4.08 2.57
CA ASP A 13 -22.57 -4.12 4.00
C ASP A 13 -24.08 -4.19 4.22
N SER A 14 -24.86 -3.49 3.41
CA SER A 14 -26.30 -3.32 3.61
C SER A 14 -27.17 -4.32 2.84
N VAL A 15 -26.70 -4.85 1.69
CA VAL A 15 -27.46 -5.83 0.90
C VAL A 15 -27.72 -7.10 1.68
N THR A 16 -28.88 -7.71 1.48
CA THR A 16 -29.25 -8.99 2.09
C THR A 16 -29.11 -10.16 1.10
N LYS A 17 -28.93 -11.40 1.59
CA LYS A 17 -28.87 -12.59 0.72
C LYS A 17 -30.08 -12.74 -0.21
N PRO A 18 -31.34 -12.52 0.25
CA PRO A 18 -32.50 -12.54 -0.64
C PRO A 18 -32.41 -11.51 -1.77
N VAL A 19 -31.95 -10.28 -1.48
CA VAL A 19 -31.79 -9.23 -2.48
C VAL A 19 -30.70 -9.59 -3.50
N ILE A 20 -29.55 -10.15 -3.06
CA ILE A 20 -28.53 -10.66 -3.98
C ILE A 20 -29.10 -11.69 -4.93
N LYS A 21 -29.88 -12.66 -4.42
CA LYS A 21 -30.50 -13.69 -5.25
C LYS A 21 -31.44 -13.08 -6.30
N GLN A 22 -32.29 -12.14 -5.89
CA GLN A 22 -33.20 -11.44 -6.81
C GLN A 22 -32.45 -10.62 -7.87
N LEU A 23 -31.35 -9.94 -7.50
CA LEU A 23 -30.50 -9.21 -8.43
C LEU A 23 -29.84 -10.14 -9.45
N LEU A 24 -29.36 -11.31 -9.03
CA LEU A 24 -28.80 -12.31 -9.95
C LEU A 24 -29.83 -12.77 -10.98
N ASP A 25 -31.04 -13.10 -10.53
CA ASP A 25 -32.13 -13.55 -11.40
C ASP A 25 -32.53 -12.43 -12.39
N ASN A 26 -32.65 -11.18 -11.95
CA ASN A 26 -32.95 -10.04 -12.83
C ASN A 26 -31.82 -9.70 -13.81
N LEU A 27 -30.56 -9.77 -13.39
CA LEU A 27 -29.43 -9.50 -14.26
C LEU A 27 -29.21 -10.61 -15.32
N LEU A 28 -29.63 -11.84 -15.00
CA LEU A 28 -29.71 -12.94 -15.97
C LEU A 28 -30.81 -12.66 -17.02
N GLU A 29 -32.03 -12.28 -16.57
CA GLU A 29 -33.15 -11.89 -17.42
C GLU A 29 -32.77 -10.70 -18.34
N ASP A 30 -32.08 -9.70 -17.79
CA ASP A 30 -31.57 -8.54 -18.51
C ASP A 30 -30.38 -8.85 -19.46
N ARG A 31 -29.94 -10.09 -19.52
CA ARG A 31 -28.77 -10.54 -20.29
C ARG A 31 -27.49 -9.78 -19.92
N VAL A 32 -27.38 -9.33 -18.69
CA VAL A 32 -26.16 -8.76 -18.13
C VAL A 32 -25.24 -9.87 -17.66
N LEU A 33 -25.79 -10.88 -16.99
CA LEU A 33 -25.09 -12.10 -16.57
C LEU A 33 -25.58 -13.28 -17.41
N ASN A 34 -24.74 -14.32 -17.52
CA ASN A 34 -25.13 -15.63 -18.01
C ASN A 34 -25.32 -16.63 -16.88
N ASP A 35 -25.78 -17.85 -17.19
CA ASP A 35 -26.04 -18.91 -16.19
C ASP A 35 -24.77 -19.28 -15.42
N GLU A 36 -23.62 -19.48 -16.11
CA GLU A 36 -22.35 -19.83 -15.49
C GLU A 36 -21.87 -18.75 -14.50
N GLU A 37 -22.01 -17.47 -14.86
CA GLU A 37 -21.64 -16.35 -13.99
C GLU A 37 -22.54 -16.26 -12.77
N THR A 38 -23.84 -16.54 -12.96
CA THR A 38 -24.82 -16.56 -11.87
C THR A 38 -24.54 -17.69 -10.88
N ASP A 39 -24.19 -18.86 -11.40
CA ASP A 39 -23.86 -20.05 -10.58
C ASP A 39 -22.50 -19.85 -9.87
N SER A 40 -21.50 -19.25 -10.52
CA SER A 40 -20.24 -18.88 -9.88
C SER A 40 -20.45 -17.98 -8.66
N VAL A 41 -21.35 -16.97 -8.75
CA VAL A 41 -21.68 -16.13 -7.58
C VAL A 41 -22.38 -16.94 -6.48
N LYS A 42 -23.26 -17.88 -6.82
CA LYS A 42 -24.05 -18.67 -5.85
C LYS A 42 -23.22 -19.75 -5.17
N GLU A 43 -22.41 -20.50 -5.93
CA GLU A 43 -21.76 -21.73 -5.48
C GLU A 43 -20.34 -21.50 -4.95
N GLU A 44 -19.53 -20.67 -5.61
CA GLU A 44 -18.14 -20.44 -5.20
C GLU A 44 -18.01 -19.52 -3.99
N ASN A 45 -19.10 -18.83 -3.60
CA ASN A 45 -19.07 -17.81 -2.56
C ASN A 45 -19.99 -18.15 -1.38
N SER A 46 -19.41 -18.68 -0.31
CA SER A 46 -20.14 -19.15 0.88
C SER A 46 -20.75 -18.04 1.75
N THR A 47 -20.26 -16.80 1.66
CA THR A 47 -20.72 -15.68 2.50
C THR A 47 -21.43 -14.61 1.68
N LYS A 48 -22.40 -13.91 2.33
CA LYS A 48 -23.12 -12.76 1.75
C LYS A 48 -22.15 -11.71 1.16
N THR A 49 -21.11 -11.40 1.90
CA THR A 49 -20.12 -10.41 1.52
C THR A 49 -19.35 -10.79 0.25
N LYS A 50 -18.96 -12.07 0.14
CA LYS A 50 -18.27 -12.58 -1.05
C LYS A 50 -19.19 -12.58 -2.27
N GLN A 51 -20.44 -12.99 -2.10
CA GLN A 51 -21.46 -12.98 -3.18
C GLN A 51 -21.72 -11.57 -3.69
N ALA A 52 -21.89 -10.58 -2.79
CA ALA A 52 -22.09 -9.19 -3.16
C ALA A 52 -20.89 -8.60 -3.93
N ARG A 53 -19.67 -8.91 -3.50
CA ARG A 53 -18.43 -8.49 -4.18
C ARG A 53 -18.33 -9.08 -5.57
N CYS A 54 -18.46 -10.40 -5.67
CA CYS A 54 -18.38 -11.11 -6.93
C CYS A 54 -19.39 -10.55 -7.95
N LEU A 55 -20.62 -10.28 -7.51
CA LEU A 55 -21.66 -9.66 -8.33
C LEU A 55 -21.26 -8.26 -8.82
N ILE A 56 -20.79 -7.39 -7.92
CA ILE A 56 -20.32 -6.04 -8.31
C ILE A 56 -19.18 -6.11 -9.33
N ASP A 57 -18.19 -6.97 -9.09
CA ASP A 57 -17.02 -7.10 -9.96
C ASP A 57 -17.39 -7.62 -11.34
N MET A 58 -18.30 -8.58 -11.44
CA MET A 58 -18.80 -9.07 -12.72
C MET A 58 -19.53 -7.98 -13.50
N VAL A 59 -20.43 -7.25 -12.85
CA VAL A 59 -21.20 -6.18 -13.49
C VAL A 59 -20.27 -5.03 -13.93
N ARG A 60 -19.28 -4.66 -13.13
CA ARG A 60 -18.29 -3.63 -13.49
C ARG A 60 -17.45 -4.03 -14.70
N LYS A 61 -17.00 -5.27 -14.80
CA LYS A 61 -16.25 -5.79 -15.96
C LYS A 61 -17.06 -5.72 -17.25
N LYS A 62 -18.38 -5.79 -17.18
CA LYS A 62 -19.29 -5.68 -18.34
C LYS A 62 -19.61 -4.23 -18.73
N GLY A 63 -19.13 -3.25 -17.96
CA GLY A 63 -19.13 -1.85 -18.31
C GLY A 63 -20.38 -1.07 -17.86
N ARG A 64 -20.43 0.19 -18.32
CA ARG A 64 -21.39 1.19 -17.84
C ARG A 64 -22.86 0.78 -17.95
N LYS A 65 -23.26 0.21 -19.10
CA LYS A 65 -24.66 -0.21 -19.34
C LYS A 65 -25.09 -1.32 -18.39
N ALA A 66 -24.19 -2.22 -18.02
CA ALA A 66 -24.45 -3.28 -17.07
C ALA A 66 -24.65 -2.71 -15.64
N SER A 67 -23.81 -1.74 -15.27
CA SER A 67 -23.92 -1.04 -13.98
C SER A 67 -25.23 -0.25 -13.88
N GLU A 68 -25.63 0.45 -14.92
CA GLU A 68 -26.91 1.20 -15.00
C GLU A 68 -28.12 0.26 -14.80
N LYS A 69 -28.10 -0.92 -15.42
CA LYS A 69 -29.15 -1.95 -15.23
C LYS A 69 -29.17 -2.46 -13.79
N MET A 70 -28.01 -2.77 -13.22
CA MET A 70 -27.93 -3.22 -11.82
C MET A 70 -28.50 -2.16 -10.87
N ILE A 71 -28.17 -0.89 -11.05
CA ILE A 71 -28.67 0.22 -10.23
C ILE A 71 -30.19 0.31 -10.32
N ALA A 72 -30.76 0.19 -11.52
CA ALA A 72 -32.21 0.20 -11.73
C ALA A 72 -32.89 -0.98 -10.98
N ARG A 73 -32.28 -2.16 -11.02
CA ARG A 73 -32.80 -3.34 -10.31
C ARG A 73 -32.66 -3.22 -8.79
N VAL A 74 -31.62 -2.56 -8.29
CA VAL A 74 -31.50 -2.25 -6.85
C VAL A 74 -32.63 -1.30 -6.43
N GLN A 75 -32.93 -0.26 -7.21
CA GLN A 75 -34.04 0.66 -6.92
C GLN A 75 -35.38 -0.06 -6.88
N GLU A 76 -35.61 -1.02 -7.78
CA GLU A 76 -36.83 -1.79 -7.87
C GLU A 76 -37.00 -2.79 -6.70
N ARG A 77 -35.90 -3.45 -6.29
CA ARG A 77 -35.94 -4.56 -5.31
C ARG A 77 -35.72 -4.14 -3.86
N ASP A 78 -34.95 -3.08 -3.66
CA ASP A 78 -34.64 -2.54 -2.33
C ASP A 78 -34.50 -1.00 -2.41
N PRO A 79 -35.62 -0.25 -2.43
CA PRO A 79 -35.60 1.21 -2.45
C PRO A 79 -34.84 1.80 -1.25
N GLY A 80 -34.90 1.16 -0.08
CA GLY A 80 -34.18 1.59 1.11
C GLY A 80 -32.65 1.47 0.97
N LEU A 81 -32.19 0.43 0.30
CA LEU A 81 -30.79 0.28 -0.08
C LEU A 81 -30.40 1.31 -1.15
N TYR A 82 -31.24 1.53 -2.16
CA TYR A 82 -31.03 2.53 -3.19
C TYR A 82 -30.85 3.95 -2.62
N ASP A 83 -31.70 4.33 -1.66
CA ASP A 83 -31.60 5.62 -0.98
C ASP A 83 -30.30 5.75 -0.15
N LYS A 84 -29.91 4.67 0.56
CA LYS A 84 -28.65 4.62 1.31
C LYS A 84 -27.42 4.74 0.41
N LEU A 85 -27.53 4.29 -0.83
CA LEU A 85 -26.46 4.37 -1.82
C LEU A 85 -26.34 5.77 -2.45
N GLY A 86 -27.29 6.69 -2.18
CA GLY A 86 -27.29 8.05 -2.73
C GLY A 86 -27.39 8.09 -4.25
N LEU A 87 -28.11 7.15 -4.87
CA LEU A 87 -28.18 6.97 -6.32
C LEU A 87 -29.28 7.81 -7.00
N ASP A 88 -30.07 8.60 -6.26
CA ASP A 88 -31.15 9.42 -6.82
C ASP A 88 -30.58 10.69 -7.53
N PRO A 89 -30.71 10.79 -8.88
CA PRO A 89 -30.21 11.93 -9.62
C PRO A 89 -30.98 13.24 -9.36
N ARG A 90 -32.08 13.22 -8.59
CA ARG A 90 -32.92 14.37 -8.30
C ARG A 90 -32.62 15.04 -6.96
N GLN A 91 -31.73 14.48 -6.13
CA GLN A 91 -31.25 15.18 -4.96
C GLN A 91 -29.94 15.90 -5.30
N PRO A 92 -29.94 17.25 -5.40
CA PRO A 92 -28.69 17.99 -5.45
C PRO A 92 -27.94 17.72 -4.14
N ALA A 93 -26.67 17.36 -4.27
CA ALA A 93 -25.78 17.26 -3.13
C ALA A 93 -25.94 18.51 -2.29
N LYS A 94 -26.48 18.39 -1.07
CA LYS A 94 -26.50 19.47 -0.09
C LYS A 94 -25.04 19.77 0.25
N MET A 95 -24.48 20.77 -0.41
CA MET A 95 -23.32 21.48 0.09
C MET A 95 -23.72 22.11 1.41
N SER A 96 -23.40 21.46 2.49
CA SER A 96 -23.41 22.05 3.80
C SER A 96 -22.04 22.69 4.02
N ASP A 97 -21.97 23.99 3.82
CA ASP A 97 -20.92 24.85 4.38
C ASP A 97 -21.03 24.80 5.90
N THR A 98 -20.49 23.80 6.50
CA THR A 98 -20.20 23.79 7.93
C THR A 98 -18.99 22.90 8.16
N ILE A 99 -17.90 23.53 8.50
CA ILE A 99 -16.73 22.85 9.09
C ILE A 99 -17.20 22.31 10.45
N ILE A 100 -17.69 21.07 10.46
CA ILE A 100 -17.96 20.35 11.69
C ILE A 100 -16.86 19.33 11.85
N ALA A 101 -15.99 19.55 12.83
CA ALA A 101 -15.12 18.52 13.33
C ALA A 101 -15.96 17.28 13.70
N PRO A 102 -15.56 16.05 13.31
CA PRO A 102 -16.35 14.86 13.62
C PRO A 102 -16.40 14.67 15.14
N VAL A 103 -17.59 14.78 15.69
CA VAL A 103 -17.89 14.37 17.07
C VAL A 103 -17.71 12.86 17.13
N VAL A 104 -16.77 12.40 17.94
CA VAL A 104 -16.57 10.99 18.26
C VAL A 104 -17.76 10.51 19.07
N THR A 105 -18.69 9.79 18.45
CA THR A 105 -19.71 9.04 19.17
C THR A 105 -19.11 7.71 19.61
N ALA A 106 -19.08 7.47 20.91
CA ALA A 106 -18.70 6.19 21.48
C ALA A 106 -19.59 5.06 20.94
N GLY A 107 -19.00 4.15 20.14
CA GLY A 107 -19.69 2.99 19.57
C GLY A 107 -19.85 2.99 18.05
N GLY A 108 -19.29 3.96 17.31
CA GLY A 108 -19.38 4.06 15.85
C GLY A 108 -18.41 3.14 15.09
N ALA A 109 -18.78 2.82 13.84
CA ALA A 109 -17.91 2.14 12.89
C ALA A 109 -16.55 2.86 12.75
N PRO A 110 -15.45 2.14 12.47
CA PRO A 110 -14.13 2.74 12.34
C PRO A 110 -14.15 3.86 11.27
N SER A 111 -13.66 5.02 11.63
CA SER A 111 -13.62 6.16 10.70
C SER A 111 -12.62 5.86 9.58
N ILE A 112 -12.93 6.30 8.35
CA ILE A 112 -12.12 6.07 7.15
C ILE A 112 -11.48 7.39 6.72
N TYR A 113 -10.23 7.35 6.23
CA TYR A 113 -9.65 8.51 5.56
C TYR A 113 -10.44 8.83 4.29
N PRO A 114 -10.93 10.07 4.13
CA PRO A 114 -11.76 10.43 2.99
C PRO A 114 -10.93 10.41 1.69
N PRO A 115 -11.35 9.67 0.65
CA PRO A 115 -10.72 9.75 -0.65
C PRO A 115 -11.07 11.09 -1.32
N MET A 116 -10.15 11.66 -2.09
CA MET A 116 -10.43 12.80 -2.95
C MET A 116 -11.06 12.33 -4.27
N ASP A 117 -11.84 13.23 -4.91
CA ASP A 117 -12.40 12.96 -6.24
C ASP A 117 -11.28 12.75 -7.26
N LYS A 118 -11.40 11.70 -8.08
CA LYS A 118 -10.40 11.31 -9.07
C LYS A 118 -10.11 12.39 -10.10
N SER A 119 -11.11 13.20 -10.45
CA SER A 119 -10.98 14.22 -11.49
C SER A 119 -9.99 15.33 -11.12
N GLY A 120 -9.83 15.63 -9.83
CA GLY A 120 -8.90 16.63 -9.33
C GLY A 120 -7.71 16.07 -8.54
N ARG A 121 -7.73 14.77 -8.23
CA ARG A 121 -6.74 14.13 -7.37
C ARG A 121 -5.43 13.84 -8.09
N LYS A 122 -4.32 14.18 -7.45
CA LYS A 122 -2.97 13.86 -7.90
C LYS A 122 -2.20 13.13 -6.80
N ARG A 123 -2.30 11.81 -6.77
CA ARG A 123 -1.52 10.98 -5.85
C ARG A 123 -0.08 10.86 -6.34
N LEU A 124 0.89 11.07 -5.45
CA LEU A 124 2.31 10.92 -5.76
C LEU A 124 2.92 9.75 -5.01
N ALA A 125 3.84 9.07 -5.66
CA ALA A 125 4.71 8.10 -5.03
C ALA A 125 6.17 8.39 -5.34
N LEU A 126 7.05 8.34 -4.33
CA LEU A 126 8.50 8.37 -4.50
C LEU A 126 9.02 6.94 -4.54
N LEU A 127 9.79 6.60 -5.55
CA LEU A 127 10.45 5.30 -5.70
C LEU A 127 11.95 5.50 -5.89
N ILE A 128 12.73 5.07 -4.89
CA ILE A 128 14.20 5.10 -4.95
C ILE A 128 14.71 3.65 -4.95
N ASN A 129 15.53 3.29 -5.95
CA ASN A 129 16.10 1.96 -6.08
C ASN A 129 17.60 2.03 -6.39
N ASN A 130 18.44 1.63 -5.44
CA ASN A 130 19.87 1.47 -5.66
C ASN A 130 20.15 0.05 -6.16
N VAL A 131 20.66 -0.07 -7.36
CA VAL A 131 20.96 -1.33 -8.06
C VAL A 131 22.46 -1.52 -8.19
N GLU A 132 23.13 -0.51 -8.66
CA GLU A 132 24.58 -0.50 -8.94
C GLU A 132 25.30 0.33 -7.88
N PHE A 133 26.42 -0.19 -7.40
CA PHE A 133 27.28 0.43 -6.40
C PHE A 133 28.68 0.60 -6.97
N ASP A 134 29.49 1.47 -6.38
CA ASP A 134 30.92 1.60 -6.73
C ASP A 134 31.63 0.26 -6.56
N ASP A 135 31.37 -0.43 -5.45
CA ASP A 135 31.76 -1.80 -5.26
C ASP A 135 30.85 -2.75 -6.06
N LYS A 136 31.39 -3.34 -7.13
CA LYS A 136 30.67 -4.25 -8.01
C LYS A 136 30.18 -5.52 -7.32
N SER A 137 30.75 -5.90 -6.18
CA SER A 137 30.29 -7.03 -5.39
C SER A 137 28.91 -6.76 -4.75
N MET A 138 28.57 -5.49 -4.55
CA MET A 138 27.29 -5.03 -4.01
C MET A 138 26.16 -4.92 -5.06
N LEU A 139 26.39 -5.32 -6.32
CA LEU A 139 25.37 -5.28 -7.37
C LEU A 139 24.11 -6.06 -6.94
N ARG A 140 22.97 -5.38 -6.91
CA ARG A 140 21.69 -5.97 -6.54
C ARG A 140 20.98 -6.59 -7.75
N ARG A 141 21.42 -7.79 -8.15
CA ARG A 141 20.80 -8.54 -9.25
C ARG A 141 19.32 -8.84 -8.94
N GLY A 142 18.42 -8.59 -9.91
CA GLY A 142 16.98 -8.75 -9.74
C GLY A 142 16.27 -7.51 -9.18
N ALA A 143 16.97 -6.51 -8.65
CA ALA A 143 16.35 -5.28 -8.11
C ALA A 143 15.65 -4.41 -9.17
N VAL A 144 16.04 -4.53 -10.44
CA VAL A 144 15.31 -3.90 -11.55
C VAL A 144 13.92 -4.49 -11.69
N LYS A 145 13.76 -5.80 -11.45
CA LYS A 145 12.46 -6.46 -11.47
C LYS A 145 11.54 -5.99 -10.35
N ASP A 146 12.10 -5.77 -9.17
CA ASP A 146 11.36 -5.16 -8.05
C ASP A 146 10.85 -3.76 -8.42
N GLU A 147 11.71 -2.95 -9.04
CA GLU A 147 11.36 -1.60 -9.47
C GLU A 147 10.21 -1.60 -10.49
N GLU A 148 10.31 -2.44 -11.53
CA GLU A 148 9.25 -2.58 -12.54
C GLU A 148 7.91 -3.00 -11.91
N ASN A 149 7.96 -3.95 -11.01
CA ASN A 149 6.78 -4.49 -10.34
C ASN A 149 6.12 -3.44 -9.44
N ILE A 150 6.89 -2.80 -8.56
CA ILE A 150 6.34 -1.82 -7.63
C ILE A 150 5.88 -0.54 -8.34
N GLU A 151 6.60 -0.10 -9.37
CA GLU A 151 6.18 1.04 -10.20
C GLU A 151 4.83 0.77 -10.87
N ARG A 152 4.66 -0.42 -11.45
CA ARG A 152 3.38 -0.83 -12.05
C ARG A 152 2.26 -0.85 -11.01
N LEU A 153 2.49 -1.48 -9.85
CA LEU A 153 1.49 -1.50 -8.77
C LEU A 153 1.06 -0.11 -8.36
N LEU A 154 2.02 0.79 -8.12
CA LEU A 154 1.71 2.17 -7.70
C LEU A 154 0.91 2.93 -8.77
N ARG A 155 1.24 2.74 -10.05
CA ARG A 155 0.47 3.33 -11.16
C ARG A 155 -0.95 2.76 -11.25
N ASP A 156 -1.11 1.46 -11.08
CA ASP A 156 -2.42 0.78 -11.06
C ASP A 156 -3.29 1.25 -9.87
N LEU A 157 -2.65 1.62 -8.76
CA LEU A 157 -3.29 2.25 -7.59
C LEU A 157 -3.56 3.76 -7.77
N GLY A 158 -3.23 4.34 -8.93
CA GLY A 158 -3.48 5.72 -9.29
C GLY A 158 -2.45 6.73 -8.80
N TYR A 159 -1.21 6.30 -8.54
CA TYR A 159 -0.11 7.18 -8.16
C TYR A 159 0.76 7.56 -9.35
N ASP A 160 1.12 8.83 -9.47
CA ASP A 160 2.20 9.30 -10.33
C ASP A 160 3.54 9.03 -9.64
N VAL A 161 4.39 8.23 -10.28
CA VAL A 161 5.64 7.75 -9.68
C VAL A 161 6.81 8.64 -10.06
N VAL A 162 7.39 9.27 -9.05
CA VAL A 162 8.68 9.99 -9.12
C VAL A 162 9.77 8.97 -8.82
N LYS A 163 10.58 8.64 -9.84
CA LYS A 163 11.55 7.56 -9.76
C LYS A 163 12.98 8.06 -9.79
N HIS A 164 13.80 7.51 -8.88
CA HIS A 164 15.24 7.70 -8.85
C HIS A 164 15.96 6.36 -8.75
N ARG A 165 17.17 6.30 -9.29
CA ARG A 165 17.98 5.08 -9.27
C ARG A 165 19.43 5.46 -8.96
N ASN A 166 20.09 4.61 -8.17
CA ASN A 166 21.53 4.68 -7.88
C ASN A 166 21.95 6.03 -7.23
N LEU A 167 21.35 6.35 -6.10
CA LEU A 167 21.63 7.57 -5.35
C LEU A 167 22.59 7.30 -4.17
N SER A 168 23.43 8.26 -3.85
CA SER A 168 24.13 8.38 -2.57
C SER A 168 23.15 8.64 -1.42
N GLY A 169 23.60 8.47 -0.18
CA GLY A 169 22.80 8.79 1.01
C GLY A 169 22.36 10.26 1.04
N GLN A 170 23.24 11.18 0.65
CA GLN A 170 22.91 12.59 0.54
C GLN A 170 21.88 12.86 -0.55
N GLU A 171 22.04 12.29 -1.75
CA GLU A 171 21.08 12.47 -2.84
C GLU A 171 19.71 11.86 -2.50
N MET A 172 19.65 10.75 -1.74
CA MET A 172 18.40 10.21 -1.22
C MET A 172 17.71 11.22 -0.28
N ASP A 173 18.46 11.87 0.62
CA ASP A 173 17.92 12.90 1.51
C ASP A 173 17.36 14.09 0.73
N GLU A 174 18.11 14.57 -0.25
CA GLU A 174 17.68 15.65 -1.14
C GLU A 174 16.44 15.27 -1.96
N ALA A 175 16.36 14.03 -2.46
CA ALA A 175 15.20 13.53 -3.21
C ALA A 175 13.93 13.46 -2.33
N VAL A 176 14.05 12.94 -1.11
CA VAL A 176 12.90 12.89 -0.16
C VAL A 176 12.48 14.30 0.24
N LYS A 177 13.42 15.18 0.51
CA LYS A 177 13.19 16.60 0.83
C LYS A 177 12.54 17.36 -0.33
N ALA A 178 12.99 17.16 -1.56
CA ALA A 178 12.40 17.76 -2.75
C ALA A 178 10.99 17.23 -2.99
N PHE A 179 10.80 15.92 -2.82
CA PHE A 179 9.50 15.26 -2.93
C PHE A 179 8.50 15.82 -1.92
N SER A 180 8.88 16.01 -0.66
CA SER A 180 7.99 16.57 0.38
C SER A 180 7.49 17.98 0.09
N LYS A 181 8.18 18.74 -0.77
CA LYS A 181 7.84 20.14 -1.13
C LYS A 181 6.98 20.27 -2.38
N ARG A 182 6.59 19.15 -3.02
CA ARG A 182 5.79 19.20 -4.24
C ARG A 182 4.39 19.73 -3.98
N GLU A 183 3.96 20.67 -4.81
CA GLU A 183 2.65 21.31 -4.67
C GLU A 183 1.50 20.36 -4.94
N GLU A 184 1.72 19.31 -5.74
CA GLU A 184 0.72 18.29 -6.06
C GLU A 184 0.20 17.57 -4.80
N HIS A 185 0.97 17.58 -3.69
CA HIS A 185 0.49 17.05 -2.42
C HIS A 185 -0.76 17.76 -1.88
N LEU A 186 -1.00 19.01 -2.26
CA LEU A 186 -2.25 19.71 -1.92
C LEU A 186 -3.48 19.01 -2.54
N LEU A 187 -3.30 18.44 -3.72
CA LEU A 187 -4.34 17.72 -4.48
C LEU A 187 -4.30 16.20 -4.26
N SER A 188 -3.53 15.72 -3.30
CA SER A 188 -3.42 14.31 -2.98
C SER A 188 -4.18 13.96 -1.70
N ASP A 189 -4.75 12.77 -1.64
CA ASP A 189 -5.37 12.20 -0.44
C ASP A 189 -4.42 11.25 0.33
N SER A 190 -3.26 10.92 -0.24
CA SER A 190 -2.28 10.00 0.34
C SER A 190 -0.96 10.05 -0.43
N VAL A 191 0.09 9.46 0.14
CA VAL A 191 1.41 9.38 -0.50
C VAL A 191 2.07 8.03 -0.23
N PHE A 192 2.86 7.56 -1.18
CA PHE A 192 3.76 6.41 -1.00
C PHE A 192 5.22 6.86 -1.09
N VAL A 193 6.06 6.25 -0.26
CA VAL A 193 7.52 6.29 -0.38
C VAL A 193 8.04 4.87 -0.36
N VAL A 194 8.76 4.48 -1.40
CA VAL A 194 9.37 3.17 -1.54
C VAL A 194 10.87 3.33 -1.69
N MET A 195 11.62 2.70 -0.81
CA MET A 195 13.09 2.73 -0.84
C MET A 195 13.64 1.31 -0.88
N MET A 196 14.51 1.04 -1.85
CA MET A 196 15.09 -0.28 -2.08
C MET A 196 16.60 -0.15 -2.26
N SER A 197 17.37 -0.74 -1.36
CA SER A 197 18.84 -0.76 -1.41
C SER A 197 19.40 -1.88 -0.54
N HIS A 198 20.72 -1.96 -0.41
CA HIS A 198 21.34 -2.54 0.77
C HIS A 198 21.04 -1.67 2.00
N GLY A 199 21.20 -2.23 3.18
CA GLY A 199 20.93 -1.48 4.39
C GLY A 199 21.55 -2.10 5.63
N GLU A 200 21.61 -1.28 6.67
CA GLU A 200 22.03 -1.64 8.02
C GLU A 200 20.96 -1.20 9.02
N LEU A 201 21.18 -1.43 10.31
CA LEU A 201 20.20 -1.06 11.32
C LEU A 201 19.95 0.46 11.32
N GLY A 202 18.73 0.84 10.95
CA GLY A 202 18.30 2.25 10.95
C GLY A 202 18.71 3.08 9.74
N ALA A 203 19.45 2.52 8.76
CA ALA A 203 19.91 3.25 7.61
C ALA A 203 19.85 2.44 6.29
N ILE A 204 19.78 3.16 5.18
CA ILE A 204 19.80 2.64 3.80
C ILE A 204 21.11 3.06 3.16
N MET A 205 21.81 2.13 2.53
CA MET A 205 23.13 2.39 1.93
C MET A 205 22.99 3.14 0.61
N GLY A 206 23.80 4.21 0.46
CA GLY A 206 24.03 4.89 -0.80
C GLY A 206 25.00 4.11 -1.69
N VAL A 207 25.08 4.50 -2.94
CA VAL A 207 25.89 3.77 -3.94
C VAL A 207 27.39 3.87 -3.74
N HIS A 208 27.85 4.85 -2.93
CA HIS A 208 29.25 5.05 -2.59
C HIS A 208 29.66 4.43 -1.26
N TYR A 209 28.76 3.62 -0.66
CA TYR A 209 29.02 2.94 0.63
C TYR A 209 30.31 2.13 0.57
N LYS A 210 31.13 2.29 1.62
CA LYS A 210 32.35 1.52 1.82
C LYS A 210 32.40 1.06 3.27
N GLU A 211 32.57 -0.23 3.45
CA GLU A 211 32.74 -0.81 4.78
C GLU A 211 33.95 -0.21 5.50
N GLY A 212 33.80 0.12 6.80
CA GLY A 212 34.86 0.70 7.60
C GLY A 212 35.16 2.17 7.34
N ASP A 213 34.40 2.85 6.46
CA ASP A 213 34.54 4.30 6.28
C ASP A 213 34.06 5.04 7.54
N PRO A 214 34.85 5.99 8.09
CA PRO A 214 34.43 6.80 9.22
C PRO A 214 33.17 7.65 8.97
N LYS A 215 32.83 7.89 7.70
CA LYS A 215 31.60 8.55 7.24
C LYS A 215 30.95 7.71 6.14
N PRO A 216 30.27 6.61 6.50
CA PRO A 216 29.67 5.76 5.51
C PRO A 216 28.59 6.51 4.71
N ASP A 217 28.49 6.19 3.43
CA ASP A 217 27.45 6.74 2.55
C ASP A 217 26.11 6.05 2.86
N VAL A 218 25.37 6.63 3.81
CA VAL A 218 24.07 6.09 4.25
C VAL A 218 23.00 7.18 4.35
N PHE A 219 21.75 6.76 4.21
CA PHE A 219 20.57 7.56 4.43
C PHE A 219 19.82 7.04 5.67
N PRO A 220 19.74 7.82 6.76
CA PRO A 220 18.98 7.44 7.95
C PRO A 220 17.49 7.35 7.64
N ILE A 221 16.87 6.20 7.93
CA ILE A 221 15.42 5.97 7.69
C ILE A 221 14.56 7.02 8.41
N THR A 222 15.03 7.53 9.55
CA THR A 222 14.35 8.59 10.31
C THR A 222 14.14 9.88 9.52
N ASN A 223 14.97 10.15 8.50
CA ASN A 223 14.86 11.35 7.66
C ASN A 223 13.57 11.33 6.81
N ILE A 224 13.09 10.15 6.38
CA ILE A 224 11.79 10.03 5.69
C ILE A 224 10.70 10.64 6.57
N PHE A 225 10.64 10.23 7.82
CA PHE A 225 9.63 10.69 8.76
C PHE A 225 9.79 12.16 9.13
N THR A 226 11.03 12.67 9.15
CA THR A 226 11.31 14.07 9.41
C THR A 226 10.85 14.96 8.26
N HIS A 227 11.15 14.59 7.00
CA HIS A 227 10.75 15.36 5.84
C HIS A 227 9.23 15.32 5.57
N LEU A 228 8.54 14.24 5.95
CA LEU A 228 7.10 14.06 5.73
C LEU A 228 6.24 14.37 6.97
N ASN A 229 6.83 14.88 8.05
CA ASN A 229 6.07 15.27 9.23
C ASN A 229 5.20 16.53 8.97
N THR A 230 4.31 16.83 9.90
CA THR A 230 3.37 17.94 9.77
C THR A 230 4.02 19.33 9.74
N ASP A 231 5.24 19.46 10.28
CA ASP A 231 5.98 20.74 10.29
C ASP A 231 6.64 21.00 8.95
N ASN A 232 7.24 19.96 8.34
CA ASN A 232 8.04 20.08 7.12
C ASN A 232 7.22 19.88 5.84
N CYS A 233 6.05 19.20 5.93
CA CYS A 233 5.17 18.94 4.81
C CYS A 233 3.71 19.19 5.17
N LYS A 234 3.31 20.46 5.25
CA LYS A 234 1.95 20.88 5.61
C LYS A 234 0.88 20.38 4.64
N ALA A 235 1.24 20.15 3.38
CA ALA A 235 0.34 19.64 2.37
C ALA A 235 -0.12 18.19 2.62
N LEU A 236 0.60 17.42 3.46
CA LEU A 236 0.28 16.03 3.83
C LEU A 236 -0.29 15.89 5.25
N VAL A 237 -0.69 16.99 5.89
CA VAL A 237 -1.38 16.95 7.19
C VAL A 237 -2.71 16.21 7.05
N ASN A 238 -3.00 15.29 7.98
CA ASN A 238 -4.19 14.42 8.00
C ASN A 238 -4.34 13.51 6.74
N LYS A 239 -3.26 13.26 6.03
CA LYS A 239 -3.24 12.38 4.85
C LYS A 239 -2.32 11.18 5.12
N PRO A 240 -2.76 9.95 4.80
CA PRO A 240 -1.96 8.74 4.97
C PRO A 240 -0.64 8.80 4.20
N LYS A 241 0.43 8.45 4.90
CA LYS A 241 1.80 8.34 4.37
C LYS A 241 2.23 6.90 4.53
N VAL A 242 2.29 6.17 3.41
CA VAL A 242 2.65 4.75 3.36
C VAL A 242 4.09 4.60 2.92
N ILE A 243 4.89 3.92 3.74
CA ILE A 243 6.33 3.79 3.52
C ILE A 243 6.67 2.30 3.41
N LEU A 244 7.33 1.91 2.32
CA LEU A 244 7.83 0.56 2.09
C LEU A 244 9.36 0.61 1.99
N ILE A 245 10.03 -0.20 2.82
CA ILE A 245 11.50 -0.25 2.82
C ILE A 245 11.94 -1.69 2.57
N GLN A 246 12.60 -1.88 1.43
CA GLN A 246 13.26 -3.12 1.06
C GLN A 246 14.76 -2.96 1.27
N ALA A 247 15.23 -3.34 2.46
CA ALA A 247 16.64 -3.34 2.84
C ALA A 247 16.86 -4.32 3.99
N CYS A 248 18.07 -4.85 4.14
CA CYS A 248 18.45 -5.59 5.35
C CYS A 248 18.62 -4.68 6.54
N ARG A 249 18.57 -5.26 7.75
CA ARG A 249 18.66 -4.53 9.03
C ARG A 249 19.64 -5.19 10.02
N GLY A 250 20.64 -5.93 9.56
CA GLY A 250 21.59 -6.64 10.45
C GLY A 250 22.81 -7.18 9.72
N GLU A 251 23.74 -7.71 10.50
CA GLU A 251 25.02 -8.23 10.06
C GLU A 251 24.93 -9.50 9.21
N ASP A 252 26.01 -9.77 8.50
CA ASP A 252 26.17 -10.76 7.45
C ASP A 252 25.96 -12.22 7.75
N LEU A 253 25.55 -12.90 6.69
CA LEU A 253 26.09 -14.23 6.34
C LEU A 253 26.18 -14.35 4.79
N PRO A 254 27.12 -15.15 4.28
CA PRO A 254 27.41 -15.28 2.87
C PRO A 254 26.23 -15.86 2.08
N VAL A 255 26.32 -15.70 0.78
CA VAL A 255 25.49 -16.36 -0.23
C VAL A 255 25.18 -17.80 0.18
N ILE A 256 23.90 -18.11 0.39
CA ILE A 256 23.46 -19.48 0.61
C ILE A 256 23.31 -20.12 -0.78
N SER A 257 24.27 -20.98 -1.15
CA SER A 257 24.13 -21.83 -2.31
C SER A 257 23.16 -22.96 -1.98
N GLY A 258 21.97 -22.93 -2.54
CA GLY A 258 21.04 -24.06 -2.48
C GLY A 258 21.54 -25.20 -3.36
N ASN A 259 21.21 -26.46 -3.00
CA ASN A 259 21.56 -27.67 -3.77
C ASN A 259 20.97 -27.70 -5.20
N ASP A 260 20.08 -26.76 -5.53
CA ASP A 260 19.37 -26.70 -6.81
C ASP A 260 20.00 -25.69 -7.81
N GLY A 261 21.23 -25.24 -7.56
CA GLY A 261 21.95 -24.32 -8.44
C GLY A 261 21.45 -22.87 -8.43
N PHE A 262 20.52 -22.52 -7.53
CA PHE A 262 20.08 -21.14 -7.31
C PHE A 262 20.93 -20.46 -6.24
N VAL A 263 21.44 -19.27 -6.56
CA VAL A 263 22.19 -18.42 -5.63
C VAL A 263 21.23 -17.39 -5.06
N TRP A 264 20.94 -17.49 -3.78
CA TRP A 264 20.14 -16.51 -3.06
C TRP A 264 21.08 -15.46 -2.46
N VAL A 265 20.78 -14.20 -2.67
CA VAL A 265 21.61 -13.07 -2.20
C VAL A 265 20.85 -12.31 -1.12
N SER A 266 21.55 -12.01 -0.02
CA SER A 266 21.06 -11.10 1.02
C SER A 266 21.33 -9.65 0.60
N ASP A 267 20.45 -8.71 1.00
CA ASP A 267 20.69 -7.27 0.87
C ASP A 267 21.54 -6.71 2.04
N ALA A 268 22.09 -7.60 2.90
CA ALA A 268 23.01 -7.23 3.96
C ALA A 268 24.46 -7.15 3.45
N VAL A 269 25.21 -6.21 3.98
CA VAL A 269 26.66 -6.09 3.81
C VAL A 269 27.30 -6.22 5.19
N PRO A 270 28.46 -6.91 5.35
CA PRO A 270 29.19 -6.95 6.60
C PRO A 270 29.52 -5.56 7.11
N GLY A 271 29.15 -5.25 8.34
CA GLY A 271 29.53 -4.00 8.97
C GLY A 271 29.81 -4.20 10.47
N PRO A 272 30.72 -3.46 11.07
CA PRO A 272 30.94 -3.52 12.50
C PRO A 272 29.71 -3.03 13.27
N SER A 273 29.32 -3.78 14.30
CA SER A 273 28.27 -3.37 15.23
C SER A 273 28.66 -2.06 15.91
N HIS A 274 28.05 -0.97 15.52
CA HIS A 274 28.07 0.26 16.28
C HIS A 274 26.90 0.26 17.26
N ASP A 275 27.22 0.15 18.55
CA ASP A 275 26.30 0.51 19.62
C ASP A 275 25.97 2.00 19.50
N LEU A 276 24.89 2.33 18.82
CA LEU A 276 24.33 3.68 18.80
C LEU A 276 23.61 3.87 20.14
N GLU A 277 24.28 4.55 21.08
CA GLU A 277 23.61 5.12 22.24
C GLU A 277 22.48 6.04 21.77
N LEU A 278 21.26 5.61 22.02
CA LEU A 278 20.05 6.39 21.79
C LEU A 278 19.97 7.51 22.84
N GLU A 279 20.48 8.69 22.53
CA GLU A 279 20.21 9.85 23.37
C GLU A 279 18.71 10.17 23.41
N SER A 280 18.19 10.31 24.62
CA SER A 280 16.77 10.45 24.94
C SER A 280 16.22 11.86 24.73
N ASP A 281 16.31 12.42 23.54
CA ASP A 281 15.69 13.70 23.18
C ASP A 281 14.31 13.56 22.52
N SER A 282 13.66 12.39 22.76
CA SER A 282 12.47 11.93 22.02
C SER A 282 11.13 12.50 22.52
N ILE A 283 11.06 13.11 23.70
CA ILE A 283 9.76 13.34 24.39
C ILE A 283 8.96 14.53 23.84
N LYS A 284 9.55 15.46 23.12
CA LYS A 284 8.83 16.63 22.55
C LYS A 284 8.48 16.54 21.06
N ARG A 285 8.90 15.51 20.33
CA ARG A 285 8.72 15.39 18.87
C ARG A 285 7.64 14.40 18.41
N GLU A 286 7.01 13.67 19.31
CA GLU A 286 6.05 12.59 18.94
C GLU A 286 4.74 13.08 18.33
N HIS A 287 4.27 14.30 18.66
CA HIS A 287 2.98 14.80 18.16
C HIS A 287 2.98 15.21 16.67
N ASN A 288 4.12 15.28 16.01
CA ASN A 288 4.24 15.76 14.64
C ASN A 288 4.33 14.65 13.57
N LYS A 289 4.25 13.37 13.98
CA LYS A 289 4.41 12.20 13.10
C LYS A 289 3.11 11.38 12.99
N ASN A 290 2.02 12.04 12.64
CA ASN A 290 0.70 11.43 12.51
C ASN A 290 0.45 10.93 11.09
N ASP A 291 -0.50 9.99 10.96
CA ASP A 291 -0.98 9.42 9.70
C ASP A 291 0.11 8.71 8.89
N LEU A 292 1.04 8.06 9.59
CA LEU A 292 2.14 7.29 9.03
C LEU A 292 1.91 5.79 9.22
N ILE A 293 2.29 5.00 8.24
CA ILE A 293 2.46 3.56 8.38
C ILE A 293 3.62 3.09 7.51
N SER A 294 4.52 2.29 8.09
CA SER A 294 5.63 1.71 7.35
C SER A 294 5.68 0.19 7.47
N LEU A 295 6.07 -0.47 6.38
CA LEU A 295 6.39 -1.88 6.32
C LEU A 295 7.82 -2.04 5.83
N LEU A 296 8.65 -2.67 6.65
CA LEU A 296 10.03 -2.99 6.37
C LEU A 296 10.13 -4.47 6.02
N SER A 297 11.04 -4.80 5.11
CA SER A 297 11.19 -6.16 4.58
C SER A 297 11.63 -7.19 5.59
N CYS A 298 12.22 -6.76 6.71
CA CYS A 298 12.69 -7.66 7.78
C CYS A 298 12.66 -6.97 9.15
N THR A 299 12.70 -7.78 10.21
CA THR A 299 12.90 -7.33 11.60
C THR A 299 14.34 -6.86 11.80
N PRO A 300 14.65 -6.11 12.89
CA PRO A 300 16.03 -5.83 13.28
C PRO A 300 16.86 -7.11 13.35
N ASP A 301 18.14 -7.02 13.03
CA ASP A 301 19.12 -8.12 13.06
C ASP A 301 18.77 -9.32 12.16
N THR A 302 17.94 -9.10 11.14
CA THR A 302 17.56 -10.12 10.16
C THR A 302 17.76 -9.67 8.72
N LYS A 303 17.69 -10.62 7.81
CA LYS A 303 17.98 -10.47 6.39
C LYS A 303 16.73 -10.42 5.54
N SER A 304 16.86 -9.74 4.42
CA SER A 304 15.88 -9.74 3.34
C SER A 304 16.45 -10.49 2.15
N TYR A 305 15.71 -11.47 1.63
CA TYR A 305 16.15 -12.36 0.55
C TYR A 305 15.62 -11.91 -0.80
N ARG A 306 16.45 -12.13 -1.83
CA ARG A 306 16.14 -11.79 -3.22
C ARG A 306 16.50 -12.94 -4.18
N ASP A 307 15.58 -13.22 -5.08
CA ASP A 307 15.84 -14.04 -6.26
C ASP A 307 16.48 -13.18 -7.37
N PRO A 308 17.62 -13.56 -7.93
CA PRO A 308 18.29 -12.78 -8.98
C PRO A 308 17.47 -12.54 -10.26
N LYS A 309 16.45 -13.37 -10.52
CA LYS A 309 15.58 -13.28 -11.71
C LYS A 309 14.22 -12.66 -11.40
N MET A 310 13.64 -13.02 -10.25
CA MET A 310 12.27 -12.67 -9.89
C MET A 310 12.17 -11.44 -8.97
N GLY A 311 13.29 -11.00 -8.38
CA GLY A 311 13.33 -9.92 -7.40
C GLY A 311 13.16 -10.42 -5.96
N THR A 312 12.91 -9.50 -5.04
CA THR A 312 12.79 -9.80 -3.61
C THR A 312 11.45 -10.44 -3.28
N PHE A 313 11.45 -11.40 -2.35
CA PHE A 313 10.22 -12.04 -1.88
C PHE A 313 9.27 -11.02 -1.24
N PHE A 314 9.81 -10.00 -0.59
CA PHE A 314 9.02 -8.94 0.00
C PHE A 314 8.18 -8.20 -1.07
N ILE A 315 8.78 -7.75 -2.16
CA ILE A 315 8.06 -7.09 -3.25
C ILE A 315 7.10 -8.05 -3.96
N GLN A 316 7.50 -9.31 -4.18
CA GLN A 316 6.62 -10.32 -4.78
C GLN A 316 5.35 -10.51 -3.94
N HIS A 317 5.47 -10.68 -2.62
CA HIS A 317 4.32 -10.85 -1.73
C HIS A 317 3.47 -9.58 -1.56
N ILE A 318 4.08 -8.39 -1.62
CA ILE A 318 3.32 -7.13 -1.72
C ILE A 318 2.49 -7.12 -3.00
N MET A 319 3.10 -7.41 -4.15
CA MET A 319 2.40 -7.45 -5.44
C MET A 319 1.20 -8.41 -5.42
N GLU A 320 1.40 -9.63 -4.97
CA GLU A 320 0.33 -10.65 -4.89
C GLU A 320 -0.79 -10.22 -3.94
N THR A 321 -0.42 -9.71 -2.74
CA THR A 321 -1.40 -9.32 -1.73
C THR A 321 -2.21 -8.09 -2.16
N PHE A 322 -1.55 -7.07 -2.68
CA PHE A 322 -2.23 -5.84 -3.10
C PHE A 322 -3.10 -6.08 -4.34
N ASN A 323 -2.62 -6.82 -5.35
CA ASN A 323 -3.43 -7.16 -6.51
C ASN A 323 -4.68 -7.97 -6.16
N THR A 324 -4.61 -8.78 -5.09
CA THR A 324 -5.73 -9.63 -4.68
C THR A 324 -6.70 -8.91 -3.75
N TYR A 325 -6.21 -8.07 -2.84
CA TYR A 325 -7.01 -7.59 -1.71
C TYR A 325 -7.13 -6.06 -1.58
N ALA A 326 -6.43 -5.25 -2.40
CA ALA A 326 -6.44 -3.78 -2.25
C ALA A 326 -7.81 -3.13 -2.52
N CYS A 327 -8.75 -3.83 -3.18
CA CYS A 327 -10.12 -3.37 -3.34
C CYS A 327 -10.96 -3.50 -2.06
N ASP A 328 -10.56 -4.41 -1.16
CA ASP A 328 -11.38 -4.86 -0.05
C ASP A 328 -10.80 -4.49 1.31
N ASP A 329 -9.48 -4.51 1.42
CA ASP A 329 -8.78 -4.37 2.68
C ASP A 329 -8.13 -2.99 2.83
N HIS A 330 -8.14 -2.45 4.06
CA HIS A 330 -7.36 -1.27 4.39
C HIS A 330 -5.86 -1.63 4.52
N ILE A 331 -5.00 -0.63 4.46
CA ILE A 331 -3.55 -0.79 4.36
C ILE A 331 -2.93 -1.66 5.48
N GLU A 332 -3.43 -1.55 6.71
CA GLU A 332 -2.91 -2.34 7.84
C GLU A 332 -3.23 -3.83 7.68
N GLU A 333 -4.40 -4.16 7.14
CA GLU A 333 -4.79 -5.53 6.85
C GLU A 333 -4.01 -6.09 5.64
N LEU A 334 -3.76 -5.27 4.62
CA LEU A 334 -2.85 -5.64 3.53
C LEU A 334 -1.46 -5.96 4.06
N PHE A 335 -0.92 -5.12 4.96
CA PHE A 335 0.38 -5.37 5.58
C PHE A 335 0.39 -6.63 6.42
N ARG A 336 -0.68 -6.88 7.20
CA ARG A 336 -0.82 -8.13 7.96
C ARG A 336 -0.82 -9.34 7.05
N LYS A 337 -1.53 -9.29 5.91
CA LYS A 337 -1.56 -10.39 4.92
C LYS A 337 -0.21 -10.61 4.25
N VAL A 338 0.56 -9.57 3.99
CA VAL A 338 1.94 -9.70 3.52
C VAL A 338 2.78 -10.44 4.57
N MET A 339 2.69 -10.06 5.85
CA MET A 339 3.44 -10.71 6.93
C MET A 339 3.08 -12.20 7.07
N VAL A 340 1.80 -12.57 6.98
CA VAL A 340 1.34 -13.97 7.04
C VAL A 340 2.03 -14.85 5.98
N ARG A 341 2.33 -14.29 4.78
CA ARG A 341 3.03 -15.05 3.74
C ARG A 341 4.47 -15.40 4.10
N PHE A 342 5.01 -14.79 5.15
CA PHE A 342 6.36 -15.07 5.66
C PHE A 342 6.37 -15.98 6.90
N GLU A 343 5.22 -16.38 7.45
CA GLU A 343 5.17 -17.26 8.63
C GLU A 343 5.89 -18.59 8.38
N ASP A 344 5.66 -19.19 7.21
CA ASP A 344 6.28 -20.46 6.80
C ASP A 344 7.46 -20.25 5.83
N PHE A 345 7.91 -19.00 5.66
CA PHE A 345 8.99 -18.71 4.73
C PHE A 345 10.34 -19.09 5.31
N HIS A 346 11.02 -20.03 4.63
CA HIS A 346 12.34 -20.53 4.98
C HIS A 346 13.28 -20.51 3.77
N MET A 347 14.48 -19.97 3.96
CA MET A 347 15.57 -20.05 2.99
C MET A 347 16.77 -20.76 3.64
N GLY A 348 16.84 -22.08 3.46
CA GLY A 348 17.81 -22.90 4.19
C GLY A 348 17.63 -22.78 5.71
N LYS A 349 18.62 -22.24 6.41
CA LYS A 349 18.52 -21.93 7.85
C LYS A 349 18.02 -20.51 8.14
N GLY A 350 17.86 -19.67 7.10
CA GLY A 350 17.46 -18.28 7.25
C GLY A 350 15.95 -18.11 7.22
N ARG A 351 15.46 -17.15 8.00
CA ARG A 351 14.07 -16.71 8.02
C ARG A 351 14.01 -15.23 7.68
N GLN A 352 12.92 -14.80 7.10
CA GLN A 352 12.60 -13.41 6.89
C GLN A 352 11.20 -13.15 7.47
N MET A 353 11.05 -12.05 8.20
CA MET A 353 9.75 -11.61 8.69
C MET A 353 9.65 -10.10 8.52
N PRO A 354 8.79 -9.59 7.63
CA PRO A 354 8.53 -8.17 7.54
C PRO A 354 7.99 -7.62 8.86
N THR A 355 8.28 -6.37 9.12
CA THR A 355 7.81 -5.71 10.35
C THR A 355 7.12 -4.38 10.05
N LYS A 356 6.02 -4.12 10.74
CA LYS A 356 5.43 -2.78 10.77
C LYS A 356 6.22 -1.91 11.73
N ASP A 357 6.58 -0.71 11.27
CA ASP A 357 7.19 0.32 12.08
C ASP A 357 6.34 1.60 11.98
N ARG A 358 6.26 2.38 13.07
CA ARG A 358 5.57 3.67 13.12
C ARG A 358 4.15 3.65 12.52
N ALA A 359 3.30 2.79 13.02
CA ALA A 359 1.88 2.76 12.65
C ALA A 359 1.10 3.78 13.50
N THR A 360 0.82 4.97 12.94
CA THR A 360 0.12 6.08 13.59
C THR A 360 -1.14 6.51 12.83
N LEU A 361 -1.67 5.64 11.97
CA LEU A 361 -2.96 5.85 11.33
C LEU A 361 -4.07 5.85 12.38
N THR A 362 -4.90 6.89 12.38
CA THR A 362 -6.04 7.03 13.32
C THR A 362 -7.35 6.58 12.71
N LYS A 363 -7.34 6.24 11.42
CA LYS A 363 -8.50 5.81 10.63
C LYS A 363 -8.09 4.68 9.69
N HIS A 364 -9.05 3.94 9.15
CA HIS A 364 -8.77 2.96 8.10
C HIS A 364 -8.46 3.68 6.78
N PHE A 365 -7.34 3.31 6.17
CA PHE A 365 -6.95 3.82 4.86
C PHE A 365 -7.13 2.73 3.80
N TYR A 366 -8.05 2.97 2.87
CA TYR A 366 -8.29 2.12 1.70
C TYR A 366 -7.67 2.75 0.45
N LEU A 367 -7.06 1.92 -0.38
CA LEU A 367 -6.37 2.38 -1.59
C LEU A 367 -7.32 2.72 -2.73
N PHE A 368 -8.50 2.09 -2.76
CA PHE A 368 -9.53 2.26 -3.79
C PHE A 368 -8.96 2.25 -5.22
N PRO A 369 -8.40 1.10 -5.70
CA PRO A 369 -7.92 0.99 -7.07
C PRO A 369 -9.05 1.28 -8.06
N GLY A 370 -8.78 2.12 -9.07
CA GLY A 370 -9.76 2.47 -10.10
C GLY A 370 -10.71 3.63 -9.76
N LEU A 371 -10.59 4.19 -8.56
CA LEU A 371 -11.26 5.44 -8.20
C LEU A 371 -10.38 6.64 -8.46
#